data_aa0f608034e655004f513b5790811bf9
#
_entry.id   aa0f608034e655004f513b5790811bf9
#
_cell.length_a   1.000
_cell.length_b   1.000
_cell.length_c   1.000
_cell.angle_alpha   90.00
_cell.angle_beta   90.00
_cell.angle_gamma   90.00
#
_symmetry.space_group_name_H-M   'P 1'
#
loop_
_entity.id
_entity.type
_entity.pdbx_description
1 polymer ?
#
loop_
_entity_poly.entity_id
_entity_poly.type
_entity_poly.pdbx_seq_one_letter_code
_entity_poly.pdbx_strand_id
1 'polypeptide(L)'
;MFGEKFQRKYALTDQGVRNTKKDTFWTVIVNLVVMGGVSILYLVMSGFMGALTEGSPLPGSAIVLGLLVLFALLSFVTHLQQYKATYGLVYNEVKTTRLSLAERLRKLPLGYFGKRDLADLTETIMGDVNRMEHVWSHVLGYLYGAYISTAIIAVCLLVYDWRLAIACLWGVPVAFGLLFGSRKIAARNAERTKKAAVRVSDGIQEALENVREIRATNQEERYLNGLNQKIDEHERVTIQGELGTGLFVNAASVIMRLGVATTILVGANLILSGSIDFMLLFLFLLVITRVYAPFDQSLALIAEMFVSQVSADRMNEIYDTPTAEGAEKFEPKGHDIVFEHVGFSYDEKEVLHDVSFTAKEGEVTALVGPSGSGKSTCARLAARLWDISKGVIRVGGVDISTIDPEVLLRDYSMVFQDVVLFDDTVMENIRLGKRGATDEEVRAAAKAANCDEFVHRLPQGYNTPIGENGAKLSGGERQRISIARALLKDAPIVLLDEATASLDVENETRVQGALSRLLVGKTVLVIAHRMRTVEAADKIIVLADGRVAEEGTPAELMNKNGLYHRMVDLQRQSAGWRLN
;
A
#
# COMPACT_ATOMS: atom_id res chain seq x y z
N MET A 1 -12.67 4.15 25.22
CA MET A 1 -11.78 5.06 24.49
C MET A 1 -10.97 4.28 23.43
N PHE A 2 -10.25 3.24 23.81
CA PHE A 2 -9.38 2.44 22.92
C PHE A 2 -10.06 1.11 22.53
N GLY A 3 -11.16 1.16 21.77
CA GLY A 3 -11.90 0.00 21.26
C GLY A 3 -11.69 -0.20 19.77
N GLU A 4 -12.44 -1.14 19.15
CA GLU A 4 -12.36 -1.45 17.72
C GLU A 4 -12.46 -0.24 16.79
N LYS A 5 -13.36 0.71 17.11
CA LYS A 5 -13.47 1.97 16.33
C LYS A 5 -12.19 2.80 16.36
N PHE A 6 -11.47 2.80 17.49
CA PHE A 6 -10.18 3.48 17.63
C PHE A 6 -9.11 2.75 16.82
N GLN A 7 -9.06 1.43 16.94
CA GLN A 7 -8.13 0.57 16.21
C GLN A 7 -8.25 0.79 14.70
N ARG A 8 -9.47 0.70 14.16
CA ARG A 8 -9.74 0.92 12.75
C ARG A 8 -9.44 2.35 12.29
N LYS A 9 -9.83 3.35 13.12
CA LYS A 9 -9.58 4.76 12.80
C LYS A 9 -8.10 5.09 12.58
N TYR A 10 -7.21 4.42 13.28
CA TYR A 10 -5.77 4.65 13.20
C TYR A 10 -4.99 3.49 12.58
N ALA A 11 -5.68 2.54 11.96
CA ALA A 11 -5.11 1.35 11.33
C ALA A 11 -4.08 0.63 12.23
N LEU A 12 -4.39 0.50 13.53
CA LEU A 12 -3.52 -0.12 14.54
C LEU A 12 -3.77 -1.62 14.63
N THR A 13 -2.72 -2.38 14.93
CA THR A 13 -2.87 -3.77 15.38
C THR A 13 -3.34 -3.81 16.84
N ASP A 14 -3.76 -4.98 17.36
CA ASP A 14 -4.08 -5.17 18.77
C ASP A 14 -2.89 -4.80 19.68
N GLN A 15 -1.67 -5.09 19.22
CA GLN A 15 -0.45 -4.71 19.91
C GLN A 15 -0.25 -3.20 19.89
N GLY A 16 -0.52 -2.53 18.77
CA GLY A 16 -0.45 -1.08 18.62
C GLY A 16 -1.41 -0.36 19.57
N VAL A 17 -2.63 -0.89 19.75
CA VAL A 17 -3.58 -0.36 20.74
C VAL A 17 -3.03 -0.47 22.16
N ARG A 18 -2.43 -1.62 22.53
CA ARG A 18 -1.79 -1.79 23.86
C ARG A 18 -0.61 -0.85 24.04
N ASN A 19 0.20 -0.66 23.01
CA ASN A 19 1.34 0.26 23.03
C ASN A 19 0.89 1.72 23.22
N THR A 20 -0.14 2.15 22.49
CA THR A 20 -0.72 3.50 22.63
C THR A 20 -1.26 3.73 24.04
N LYS A 21 -1.92 2.74 24.66
CA LYS A 21 -2.37 2.84 26.06
C LYS A 21 -1.19 3.04 27.02
N LYS A 22 -0.12 2.29 26.83
CA LYS A 22 1.08 2.38 27.68
C LYS A 22 1.79 3.72 27.50
N ASP A 23 1.90 4.21 26.28
CA ASP A 23 2.46 5.54 25.98
C ASP A 23 1.62 6.65 26.59
N THR A 24 0.30 6.62 26.40
CA THR A 24 -0.65 7.56 27.03
C THR A 24 -0.49 7.58 28.54
N PHE A 25 -0.38 6.42 29.18
CA PHE A 25 -0.21 6.33 30.64
C PHE A 25 1.08 7.02 31.10
N TRP A 26 2.22 6.72 30.46
CA TRP A 26 3.49 7.35 30.81
C TRP A 26 3.50 8.84 30.51
N THR A 27 2.85 9.29 29.44
CA THR A 27 2.70 10.72 29.12
C THR A 27 1.90 11.45 30.21
N VAL A 28 0.83 10.85 30.74
CA VAL A 28 0.09 11.41 31.88
C VAL A 28 0.99 11.54 33.10
N ILE A 29 1.73 10.49 33.43
CA ILE A 29 2.66 10.50 34.58
C ILE A 29 3.72 11.60 34.42
N VAL A 30 4.34 11.71 33.24
CA VAL A 30 5.33 12.75 32.94
C VAL A 30 4.73 14.15 33.13
N ASN A 31 3.55 14.41 32.57
CA ASN A 31 2.90 15.70 32.69
C ASN A 31 2.58 16.06 34.16
N LEU A 32 2.16 15.08 34.95
CA LEU A 32 1.91 15.30 36.39
C LEU A 32 3.22 15.51 37.19
N VAL A 33 4.29 14.77 36.86
CA VAL A 33 5.61 14.95 37.50
C VAL A 33 6.17 16.33 37.19
N VAL A 34 6.02 16.83 35.96
CA VAL A 34 6.46 18.18 35.56
C VAL A 34 5.76 19.27 36.40
N MET A 35 4.51 19.04 36.86
CA MET A 35 3.85 19.94 37.81
C MET A 35 4.58 20.02 39.16
N GLY A 36 5.34 19.01 39.57
CA GLY A 36 6.20 19.04 40.73
C GLY A 36 7.21 20.19 40.68
N GLY A 37 7.77 20.50 39.52
CA GLY A 37 8.64 21.65 39.31
C GLY A 37 7.94 23.00 39.58
N VAL A 38 6.67 23.13 39.16
CA VAL A 38 5.84 24.30 39.48
C VAL A 38 5.56 24.39 40.99
N SER A 39 5.31 23.25 41.61
CA SER A 39 5.07 23.19 43.06
C SER A 39 6.31 23.60 43.89
N ILE A 40 7.51 23.21 43.47
CA ILE A 40 8.77 23.62 44.09
C ILE A 40 8.98 25.13 43.95
N LEU A 41 8.75 25.67 42.73
CA LEU A 41 8.85 27.11 42.50
C LEU A 41 7.85 27.91 43.36
N TYR A 42 6.63 27.43 43.46
CA TYR A 42 5.61 28.02 44.32
C TYR A 42 6.01 28.01 45.80
N LEU A 43 6.55 26.89 46.32
CA LEU A 43 7.03 26.74 47.69
C LEU A 43 8.16 27.73 48.00
N VAL A 44 9.13 27.89 47.10
CA VAL A 44 10.24 28.86 47.27
C VAL A 44 9.70 30.30 47.29
N MET A 45 8.82 30.64 46.35
CA MET A 45 8.24 31.99 46.30
C MET A 45 7.33 32.30 47.48
N SER A 46 6.55 31.34 47.96
CA SER A 46 5.74 31.48 49.15
C SER A 46 6.61 31.69 50.41
N GLY A 47 7.69 30.93 50.56
CA GLY A 47 8.65 31.14 51.63
C GLY A 47 9.36 32.49 51.56
N PHE A 48 9.70 32.97 50.37
CA PHE A 48 10.30 34.29 50.19
C PHE A 48 9.31 35.41 50.52
N MET A 49 8.04 35.29 50.12
CA MET A 49 7.02 36.25 50.46
C MET A 49 6.74 36.28 51.97
N GLY A 50 6.67 35.12 52.65
CA GLY A 50 6.54 35.04 54.10
C GLY A 50 7.71 35.71 54.85
N ALA A 51 8.92 35.55 54.32
CA ALA A 51 10.11 36.23 54.88
C ALA A 51 10.02 37.78 54.75
N LEU A 52 9.49 38.27 53.62
CA LEU A 52 9.32 39.71 53.38
C LEU A 52 8.18 40.34 54.18
N THR A 53 7.06 39.65 54.34
CA THR A 53 5.84 40.19 54.95
C THR A 53 5.76 39.90 56.41
N GLU A 54 6.21 38.77 56.91
CA GLU A 54 6.04 38.27 58.28
C GLU A 54 7.37 38.03 58.98
N GLY A 55 8.53 38.25 58.33
CA GLY A 55 9.85 37.99 58.90
C GLY A 55 10.13 36.50 59.17
N SER A 56 9.39 35.62 58.55
CA SER A 56 9.57 34.16 58.66
C SER A 56 10.91 33.71 58.06
N PRO A 57 11.56 32.63 58.59
CA PRO A 57 12.81 32.15 58.03
C PRO A 57 12.61 31.62 56.61
N LEU A 58 13.56 31.91 55.70
CA LEU A 58 13.57 31.35 54.34
C LEU A 58 13.63 29.81 54.38
N PRO A 59 13.01 29.12 53.41
CA PRO A 59 13.16 27.68 53.29
C PRO A 59 14.63 27.29 53.25
N GLY A 60 15.03 26.30 54.04
CA GLY A 60 16.44 25.85 54.09
C GLY A 60 16.94 25.42 52.71
N SER A 61 18.07 25.98 52.27
CA SER A 61 18.63 25.69 50.95
C SER A 61 18.87 24.18 50.70
N ALA A 62 19.19 23.41 51.73
CA ALA A 62 19.35 21.97 51.64
C ALA A 62 18.03 21.24 51.33
N ILE A 63 16.90 21.71 51.86
CA ILE A 63 15.57 21.12 51.54
C ILE A 63 15.20 21.42 50.09
N VAL A 64 15.38 22.66 49.64
CA VAL A 64 15.09 23.06 48.27
C VAL A 64 15.96 22.28 47.29
N LEU A 65 17.28 22.15 47.57
CA LEU A 65 18.20 21.36 46.75
C LEU A 65 17.80 19.89 46.71
N GLY A 66 17.43 19.30 47.85
CA GLY A 66 16.95 17.91 47.92
C GLY A 66 15.68 17.67 47.07
N LEU A 67 14.72 18.61 47.12
CA LEU A 67 13.49 18.55 46.30
C LEU A 67 13.81 18.68 44.81
N LEU A 68 14.75 19.54 44.41
CA LEU A 68 15.19 19.70 43.03
C LEU A 68 15.87 18.43 42.51
N VAL A 69 16.74 17.82 43.32
CA VAL A 69 17.40 16.54 42.96
C VAL A 69 16.37 15.43 42.81
N LEU A 70 15.44 15.30 43.74
CA LEU A 70 14.36 14.32 43.70
C LEU A 70 13.49 14.53 42.44
N PHE A 71 13.10 15.77 42.16
CA PHE A 71 12.37 16.12 40.94
C PHE A 71 13.12 15.77 39.67
N ALA A 72 14.43 16.07 39.59
CA ALA A 72 15.26 15.73 38.44
C ALA A 72 15.34 14.21 38.23
N LEU A 73 15.56 13.44 39.30
CA LEU A 73 15.60 11.98 39.23
C LEU A 73 14.24 11.39 38.79
N LEU A 74 13.14 11.87 39.40
CA LEU A 74 11.81 11.39 39.06
C LEU A 74 11.43 11.74 37.62
N SER A 75 11.76 12.97 37.18
CA SER A 75 11.57 13.40 35.79
C SER A 75 12.39 12.55 34.82
N PHE A 76 13.65 12.27 35.13
CA PHE A 76 14.51 11.43 34.29
C PHE A 76 13.93 10.01 34.14
N VAL A 77 13.54 9.37 35.24
CA VAL A 77 12.98 8.01 35.23
C VAL A 77 11.68 7.95 34.44
N THR A 78 10.78 8.91 34.67
CA THR A 78 9.46 8.91 33.99
C THR A 78 9.58 9.22 32.51
N HIS A 79 10.45 10.16 32.10
CA HIS A 79 10.72 10.43 30.69
C HIS A 79 11.40 9.24 30.01
N LEU A 80 12.32 8.54 30.68
CA LEU A 80 12.96 7.33 30.13
C LEU A 80 11.93 6.23 29.87
N GLN A 81 10.96 6.03 30.77
CA GLN A 81 9.89 5.05 30.56
C GLN A 81 8.93 5.47 29.46
N GLN A 82 8.58 6.75 29.37
CA GLN A 82 7.79 7.31 28.28
C GLN A 82 8.51 7.08 26.94
N TYR A 83 9.78 7.47 26.84
CA TYR A 83 10.59 7.30 25.63
C TYR A 83 10.62 5.85 25.14
N LYS A 84 10.81 4.89 26.07
CA LYS A 84 10.74 3.46 25.74
C LYS A 84 9.34 3.03 25.28
N ALA A 85 8.29 3.56 25.87
CA ALA A 85 6.91 3.25 25.50
C ALA A 85 6.54 3.83 24.13
N THR A 86 7.01 5.04 23.83
CA THR A 86 6.74 5.73 22.57
C THR A 86 7.55 5.13 21.42
N TYR A 87 8.86 5.18 21.48
CA TYR A 87 9.73 4.83 20.33
C TYR A 87 10.04 3.34 20.24
N GLY A 88 10.32 2.68 21.35
CA GLY A 88 10.72 1.26 21.34
C GLY A 88 9.63 0.31 20.84
N LEU A 89 8.37 0.70 20.95
CA LEU A 89 7.22 -0.13 20.57
C LEU A 89 6.67 0.18 19.18
N VAL A 90 6.81 1.42 18.70
CA VAL A 90 6.26 1.85 17.41
C VAL A 90 6.98 1.20 16.23
N TYR A 91 8.30 1.07 16.27
CA TYR A 91 9.04 0.39 15.20
C TYR A 91 8.62 -1.07 15.00
N ASN A 92 8.26 -1.78 16.08
CA ASN A 92 7.70 -3.12 15.96
C ASN A 92 6.29 -3.10 15.34
N GLU A 93 5.48 -2.09 15.66
CA GLU A 93 4.16 -1.91 15.04
C GLU A 93 4.29 -1.68 13.54
N VAL A 94 5.17 -0.78 13.11
CA VAL A 94 5.45 -0.49 11.69
C VAL A 94 5.88 -1.76 10.94
N LYS A 95 6.83 -2.52 11.51
CA LYS A 95 7.27 -3.80 10.93
C LYS A 95 6.10 -4.77 10.78
N THR A 96 5.31 -4.95 11.85
CA THR A 96 4.18 -5.88 11.86
C THR A 96 3.11 -5.45 10.84
N THR A 97 2.80 -4.16 10.77
CA THR A 97 1.83 -3.62 9.83
C THR A 97 2.26 -3.80 8.38
N ARG A 98 3.53 -3.52 8.05
CA ARG A 98 4.05 -3.75 6.69
C ARG A 98 4.00 -5.23 6.30
N LEU A 99 4.42 -6.13 7.19
CA LEU A 99 4.34 -7.57 6.95
C LEU A 99 2.89 -8.03 6.80
N SER A 100 1.99 -7.53 7.64
CA SER A 100 0.56 -7.85 7.59
C SER A 100 -0.10 -7.36 6.29
N LEU A 101 0.22 -6.13 5.84
CA LEU A 101 -0.26 -5.60 4.55
C LEU A 101 0.30 -6.42 3.38
N ALA A 102 1.59 -6.75 3.39
CA ALA A 102 2.20 -7.57 2.35
C ALA A 102 1.56 -8.97 2.29
N GLU A 103 1.35 -9.60 3.45
CA GLU A 103 0.67 -10.91 3.52
C GLU A 103 -0.80 -10.81 3.10
N ARG A 104 -1.48 -9.71 3.41
CA ARG A 104 -2.85 -9.49 2.95
C ARG A 104 -2.90 -9.33 1.44
N LEU A 105 -2.00 -8.53 0.85
CA LEU A 105 -1.89 -8.38 -0.60
C LEU A 105 -1.61 -9.71 -1.30
N ARG A 106 -0.73 -10.54 -0.75
CA ARG A 106 -0.45 -11.88 -1.30
C ARG A 106 -1.71 -12.74 -1.45
N LYS A 107 -2.67 -12.58 -0.53
CA LYS A 107 -3.94 -13.35 -0.50
C LYS A 107 -5.07 -12.71 -1.32
N LEU A 108 -4.88 -11.51 -1.86
CA LEU A 108 -5.90 -10.88 -2.69
C LEU A 108 -5.99 -11.55 -4.07
N PRO A 109 -7.19 -11.55 -4.69
CA PRO A 109 -7.36 -12.01 -6.06
C PRO A 109 -6.42 -11.27 -7.01
N LEU A 110 -5.80 -11.96 -7.97
CA LEU A 110 -4.91 -11.31 -8.93
C LEU A 110 -5.60 -10.21 -9.75
N GLY A 111 -6.90 -10.32 -9.95
CA GLY A 111 -7.73 -9.27 -10.55
C GLY A 111 -7.73 -7.94 -9.81
N TYR A 112 -7.44 -7.93 -8.51
CA TYR A 112 -7.27 -6.71 -7.72
C TYR A 112 -6.10 -5.85 -8.23
N PHE A 113 -4.98 -6.49 -8.56
CA PHE A 113 -3.79 -5.82 -9.08
C PHE A 113 -3.96 -5.29 -10.52
N GLY A 114 -4.87 -5.86 -11.30
CA GLY A 114 -5.23 -5.35 -12.61
C GLY A 114 -6.09 -4.08 -12.59
N LYS A 115 -6.72 -3.77 -11.44
CA LYS A 115 -7.59 -2.60 -11.25
C LYS A 115 -6.92 -1.46 -10.50
N ARG A 116 -5.78 -1.73 -9.88
CA ARG A 116 -5.03 -0.78 -9.04
C ARG A 116 -3.66 -0.51 -9.63
N ASP A 117 -3.22 0.72 -9.54
CA ASP A 117 -1.84 1.10 -9.85
C ASP A 117 -0.89 0.50 -8.79
N LEU A 118 0.14 -0.21 -9.25
CA LEU A 118 1.20 -0.76 -8.41
C LEU A 118 1.94 0.34 -7.62
N ALA A 119 2.09 1.53 -8.21
CA ALA A 119 2.69 2.67 -7.54
C ALA A 119 1.83 3.12 -6.35
N ASP A 120 0.48 3.12 -6.49
CA ASP A 120 -0.44 3.44 -5.39
C ASP A 120 -0.37 2.42 -4.25
N LEU A 121 -0.26 1.13 -4.55
CA LEU A 121 -0.08 0.07 -3.55
C LEU A 121 1.26 0.17 -2.83
N THR A 122 2.34 0.46 -3.57
CA THR A 122 3.67 0.68 -3.01
C THR A 122 3.68 1.89 -2.10
N GLU A 123 3.05 3.01 -2.51
CA GLU A 123 2.89 4.20 -1.68
C GLU A 123 2.08 3.91 -0.41
N THR A 124 1.06 3.03 -0.48
CA THR A 124 0.31 2.63 0.72
C THR A 124 1.20 1.87 1.71
N ILE A 125 2.01 0.90 1.26
CA ILE A 125 2.89 0.13 2.16
C ILE A 125 4.04 0.97 2.70
N MET A 126 4.63 1.82 1.89
CA MET A 126 5.84 2.58 2.26
C MET A 126 5.49 3.96 2.81
N GLY A 127 4.73 4.75 2.08
CA GLY A 127 4.43 6.14 2.39
C GLY A 127 3.34 6.29 3.44
N ASP A 128 2.18 5.60 3.27
CA ASP A 128 1.07 5.72 4.22
C ASP A 128 1.44 5.11 5.59
N VAL A 129 2.14 3.96 5.62
CA VAL A 129 2.63 3.38 6.88
C VAL A 129 3.63 4.31 7.58
N ASN A 130 4.51 5.01 6.84
CA ASN A 130 5.42 6.01 7.44
C ASN A 130 4.65 7.21 8.02
N ARG A 131 3.62 7.71 7.34
CA ARG A 131 2.76 8.77 7.87
C ARG A 131 2.05 8.32 9.14
N MET A 132 1.55 7.09 9.15
CA MET A 132 0.91 6.52 10.35
C MET A 132 1.92 6.25 11.47
N GLU A 133 3.16 5.87 11.18
CA GLU A 133 4.23 5.75 12.16
C GLU A 133 4.41 7.05 12.96
N HIS A 134 4.45 8.19 12.27
CA HIS A 134 4.54 9.49 12.92
C HIS A 134 3.34 9.78 13.82
N VAL A 135 2.12 9.44 13.36
CA VAL A 135 0.91 9.58 14.19
C VAL A 135 0.96 8.66 15.42
N TRP A 136 1.38 7.41 15.25
CA TRP A 136 1.46 6.45 16.36
C TRP A 136 2.52 6.83 17.39
N SER A 137 3.66 7.39 16.94
CA SER A 137 4.78 7.74 17.83
C SER A 137 4.68 9.12 18.45
N HIS A 138 4.21 10.12 17.71
CA HIS A 138 4.30 11.51 18.15
C HIS A 138 2.94 12.14 18.50
N VAL A 139 1.84 11.58 17.96
CA VAL A 139 0.53 12.21 18.08
C VAL A 139 -0.35 11.54 19.13
N LEU A 140 -0.59 10.22 18.99
CA LEU A 140 -1.64 9.56 19.78
C LEU A 140 -1.36 9.57 21.29
N GLY A 141 -0.21 9.06 21.72
CA GLY A 141 0.14 8.98 23.13
C GLY A 141 0.20 10.36 23.78
N TYR A 142 0.83 11.31 23.08
CA TYR A 142 0.94 12.69 23.53
C TYR A 142 -0.43 13.38 23.65
N LEU A 143 -1.27 13.31 22.59
CA LEU A 143 -2.58 13.96 22.55
C LEU A 143 -3.51 13.45 23.66
N TYR A 144 -3.66 12.13 23.77
CA TYR A 144 -4.52 11.54 24.79
C TYR A 144 -3.94 11.71 26.20
N GLY A 145 -2.60 11.66 26.35
CA GLY A 145 -1.93 11.96 27.60
C GLY A 145 -2.13 13.41 28.05
N ALA A 146 -2.00 14.36 27.12
CA ALA A 146 -2.27 15.78 27.37
C ALA A 146 -3.71 16.04 27.82
N TYR A 147 -4.68 15.42 27.15
CA TYR A 147 -6.09 15.61 27.53
C TYR A 147 -6.40 15.06 28.92
N ILE A 148 -5.91 13.85 29.25
CA ILE A 148 -6.15 13.23 30.54
C ILE A 148 -5.45 14.03 31.67
N SER A 149 -4.17 14.37 31.49
CA SER A 149 -3.41 15.13 32.50
C SER A 149 -4.00 16.51 32.71
N THR A 150 -4.42 17.20 31.66
CA THR A 150 -5.07 18.51 31.79
C THR A 150 -6.44 18.42 32.46
N ALA A 151 -7.22 17.38 32.16
CA ALA A 151 -8.50 17.18 32.89
C ALA A 151 -8.28 16.99 34.39
N ILE A 152 -7.25 16.25 34.80
CA ILE A 152 -6.87 16.08 36.19
C ILE A 152 -6.48 17.43 36.80
N ILE A 153 -5.60 18.20 36.14
CA ILE A 153 -5.15 19.51 36.60
C ILE A 153 -6.33 20.50 36.68
N ALA A 154 -7.22 20.49 35.67
CA ALA A 154 -8.41 21.35 35.66
C ALA A 154 -9.34 21.09 36.87
N VAL A 155 -9.54 19.81 37.22
CA VAL A 155 -10.32 19.45 38.43
C VAL A 155 -9.62 19.98 39.68
N CYS A 156 -8.31 19.85 39.82
CA CYS A 156 -7.55 20.42 40.94
C CYS A 156 -7.71 21.94 41.01
N LEU A 157 -7.57 22.66 39.89
CA LEU A 157 -7.74 24.11 39.85
C LEU A 157 -9.16 24.55 40.25
N LEU A 158 -10.19 23.83 39.79
CA LEU A 158 -11.60 24.11 40.16
C LEU A 158 -11.86 23.95 41.65
N VAL A 159 -11.19 23.01 42.32
CA VAL A 159 -11.28 22.81 43.78
C VAL A 159 -10.60 23.94 44.54
N TYR A 160 -9.49 24.47 44.00
CA TYR A 160 -8.78 25.59 44.63
C TYR A 160 -9.57 26.91 44.56
N ASP A 161 -9.89 27.39 43.36
CA ASP A 161 -10.78 28.52 43.11
C ASP A 161 -11.43 28.39 41.73
N TRP A 162 -12.75 28.12 41.73
CA TRP A 162 -13.49 27.89 40.48
C TRP A 162 -13.54 29.13 39.57
N ARG A 163 -13.50 30.36 40.15
CA ARG A 163 -13.56 31.64 39.40
C ARG A 163 -12.28 31.83 38.57
N LEU A 164 -11.12 31.65 39.21
CA LEU A 164 -9.83 31.67 38.53
C LEU A 164 -9.68 30.52 37.55
N ALA A 165 -10.15 29.32 37.88
CA ALA A 165 -10.09 28.16 37.01
C ALA A 165 -10.88 28.36 35.70
N ILE A 166 -12.10 28.94 35.80
CA ILE A 166 -12.88 29.29 34.60
C ILE A 166 -12.18 30.38 33.81
N ALA A 167 -11.67 31.45 34.44
CA ALA A 167 -10.94 32.51 33.77
C ALA A 167 -9.67 32.02 33.08
N CYS A 168 -9.04 30.95 33.59
CA CYS A 168 -7.87 30.30 33.05
C CYS A 168 -8.20 29.38 31.84
N LEU A 169 -9.25 28.56 31.96
CA LEU A 169 -9.46 27.42 31.10
C LEU A 169 -10.48 27.66 29.96
N TRP A 170 -11.27 28.75 29.97
CA TRP A 170 -12.32 28.99 28.98
C TRP A 170 -11.79 29.02 27.51
N GLY A 171 -10.57 29.53 27.34
CA GLY A 171 -9.94 29.61 26.03
C GLY A 171 -9.69 28.24 25.39
N VAL A 172 -9.48 27.19 26.21
CA VAL A 172 -9.20 25.83 25.72
C VAL A 172 -10.38 25.25 24.92
N PRO A 173 -11.62 25.13 25.47
CA PRO A 173 -12.73 24.59 24.69
C PRO A 173 -13.09 25.45 23.49
N VAL A 174 -12.91 26.77 23.55
CA VAL A 174 -13.16 27.66 22.41
C VAL A 174 -12.14 27.43 21.28
N ALA A 175 -10.85 27.31 21.63
CA ALA A 175 -9.79 27.01 20.67
C ALA A 175 -10.02 25.66 19.96
N PHE A 176 -10.36 24.63 20.71
CA PHE A 176 -10.70 23.33 20.12
C PHE A 176 -11.99 23.38 19.28
N GLY A 177 -13.01 24.11 19.73
CA GLY A 177 -14.25 24.32 18.97
C GLY A 177 -13.96 24.95 17.60
N LEU A 178 -13.09 25.97 17.55
CA LEU A 178 -12.65 26.61 16.32
C LEU A 178 -11.90 25.62 15.40
N LEU A 179 -10.96 24.84 15.96
CA LEU A 179 -10.18 23.87 15.19
C LEU A 179 -11.07 22.74 14.63
N PHE A 180 -11.95 22.15 15.43
CA PHE A 180 -12.89 21.12 14.96
C PHE A 180 -13.89 21.67 13.94
N GLY A 181 -14.31 22.93 14.07
CA GLY A 181 -15.14 23.62 13.09
C GLY A 181 -14.45 23.79 11.73
N SER A 182 -13.12 24.00 11.73
CA SER A 182 -12.32 24.12 10.48
C SER A 182 -12.00 22.80 9.80
N ARG A 183 -12.30 21.63 10.39
CA ARG A 183 -11.94 20.30 9.90
C ARG A 183 -12.31 20.06 8.43
N LYS A 184 -13.52 20.48 8.00
CA LYS A 184 -13.98 20.30 6.61
C LYS A 184 -13.15 21.13 5.64
N ILE A 185 -12.73 22.33 6.05
CA ILE A 185 -11.89 23.23 5.23
C ILE A 185 -10.49 22.61 5.11
N ALA A 186 -9.89 22.19 6.22
CA ALA A 186 -8.58 21.54 6.25
C ALA A 186 -8.55 20.27 5.39
N ALA A 187 -9.56 19.39 5.52
CA ALA A 187 -9.67 18.18 4.71
C ALA A 187 -9.79 18.48 3.20
N ARG A 188 -10.60 19.48 2.83
CA ARG A 188 -10.75 19.91 1.42
C ARG A 188 -9.45 20.49 0.85
N ASN A 189 -8.73 21.27 1.64
CA ASN A 189 -7.44 21.81 1.25
C ASN A 189 -6.40 20.71 1.06
N ALA A 190 -6.30 19.76 2.00
CA ALA A 190 -5.42 18.61 1.91
C ALA A 190 -5.69 17.77 0.65
N GLU A 191 -6.96 17.51 0.33
CA GLU A 191 -7.34 16.80 -0.90
C GLU A 191 -6.92 17.55 -2.16
N ARG A 192 -7.12 18.88 -2.22
CA ARG A 192 -6.70 19.70 -3.36
C ARG A 192 -5.18 19.69 -3.54
N THR A 193 -4.42 19.86 -2.47
CA THR A 193 -2.95 19.81 -2.50
C THR A 193 -2.47 18.44 -2.96
N LYS A 194 -3.07 17.36 -2.46
CA LYS A 194 -2.75 15.99 -2.91
C LYS A 194 -3.02 15.80 -4.41
N LYS A 195 -4.18 16.21 -4.92
CA LYS A 195 -4.51 16.12 -6.35
C LYS A 195 -3.52 16.90 -7.22
N ALA A 196 -3.08 18.08 -6.76
CA ALA A 196 -2.09 18.87 -7.47
C ALA A 196 -0.70 18.18 -7.45
N ALA A 197 -0.28 17.61 -6.32
CA ALA A 197 0.96 16.85 -6.20
C ALA A 197 0.99 15.61 -7.12
N VAL A 198 -0.11 14.86 -7.19
CA VAL A 198 -0.23 13.72 -8.10
C VAL A 198 -0.05 14.16 -9.56
N ARG A 199 -0.71 15.26 -10.00
CA ARG A 199 -0.53 15.78 -11.37
C ARG A 199 0.91 16.16 -11.70
N VAL A 200 1.68 16.66 -10.73
CA VAL A 200 3.12 16.92 -10.92
C VAL A 200 3.88 15.61 -11.06
N SER A 201 3.63 14.63 -10.19
CA SER A 201 4.27 13.32 -10.25
C SER A 201 3.99 12.60 -11.57
N ASP A 202 2.72 12.58 -12.02
CA ASP A 202 2.31 12.02 -13.30
C ASP A 202 3.04 12.71 -14.46
N GLY A 203 3.16 14.05 -14.41
CA GLY A 203 3.89 14.79 -15.42
C GLY A 203 5.39 14.47 -15.46
N ILE A 204 6.03 14.29 -14.31
CA ILE A 204 7.44 13.87 -14.24
C ILE A 204 7.60 12.45 -14.76
N GLN A 205 6.73 11.53 -14.37
CA GLN A 205 6.77 10.14 -14.84
C GLN A 205 6.59 10.08 -16.36
N GLU A 206 5.60 10.76 -16.90
CA GLU A 206 5.36 10.87 -18.35
C GLU A 206 6.60 11.40 -19.10
N ALA A 207 7.30 12.40 -18.51
CA ALA A 207 8.55 12.91 -19.08
C ALA A 207 9.66 11.87 -19.14
N LEU A 208 9.82 11.10 -18.05
CA LEU A 208 10.86 10.08 -17.95
C LEU A 208 10.58 8.91 -18.90
N GLU A 209 9.35 8.44 -18.97
CA GLU A 209 8.94 7.35 -19.87
C GLU A 209 9.09 7.73 -21.34
N ASN A 210 8.74 8.96 -21.71
CA ASN A 210 8.72 9.45 -23.08
C ASN A 210 9.92 10.35 -23.45
N VAL A 211 11.00 10.36 -22.68
CA VAL A 211 12.15 11.24 -22.90
C VAL A 211 12.76 11.09 -24.30
N ARG A 212 12.73 9.88 -24.87
CA ARG A 212 13.25 9.63 -26.22
C ARG A 212 12.37 10.28 -27.30
N GLU A 213 11.04 10.15 -27.18
CA GLU A 213 10.06 10.76 -28.09
C GLU A 213 10.08 12.29 -28.00
N ILE A 214 10.14 12.84 -26.79
CA ILE A 214 10.22 14.28 -26.54
C ILE A 214 11.45 14.85 -27.25
N ARG A 215 12.62 14.19 -27.13
CA ARG A 215 13.85 14.60 -27.82
C ARG A 215 13.79 14.39 -29.31
N ALA A 216 13.29 13.24 -29.76
CA ALA A 216 13.20 12.92 -31.19
C ALA A 216 12.30 13.90 -31.96
N THR A 217 11.32 14.49 -31.27
CA THR A 217 10.36 15.45 -31.84
C THR A 217 10.68 16.91 -31.54
N ASN A 218 11.78 17.22 -30.82
CA ASN A 218 12.20 18.56 -30.38
C ASN A 218 11.07 19.29 -29.62
N GLN A 219 10.40 18.62 -28.70
CA GLN A 219 9.28 19.16 -27.91
C GLN A 219 9.64 19.45 -26.45
N GLU A 220 10.94 19.53 -26.09
CA GLU A 220 11.41 19.72 -24.72
C GLU A 220 10.85 20.98 -24.08
N GLU A 221 10.89 22.11 -24.81
CA GLU A 221 10.42 23.40 -24.29
C GLU A 221 8.92 23.40 -24.02
N ARG A 222 8.13 22.82 -24.94
CA ARG A 222 6.68 22.68 -24.76
C ARG A 222 6.33 21.83 -23.56
N TYR A 223 7.06 20.74 -23.39
CA TYR A 223 6.84 19.79 -22.30
C TYR A 223 7.20 20.41 -20.94
N LEU A 224 8.38 21.06 -20.86
CA LEU A 224 8.83 21.77 -19.66
C LEU A 224 7.86 22.89 -19.26
N ASN A 225 7.35 23.65 -20.21
CA ASN A 225 6.35 24.68 -19.93
C ASN A 225 5.06 24.08 -19.34
N GLY A 226 4.60 22.94 -19.85
CA GLY A 226 3.45 22.21 -19.30
C GLY A 226 3.70 21.67 -17.89
N LEU A 227 4.90 21.16 -17.63
CA LEU A 227 5.30 20.69 -16.30
C LEU A 227 5.43 21.85 -15.30
N ASN A 228 6.03 22.96 -15.69
CA ASN A 228 6.14 24.16 -14.86
C ASN A 228 4.76 24.67 -14.45
N GLN A 229 3.77 24.72 -15.36
CA GLN A 229 2.41 25.10 -15.01
C GLN A 229 1.78 24.18 -13.93
N LYS A 230 2.03 22.87 -14.00
CA LYS A 230 1.56 21.92 -12.98
C LYS A 230 2.24 22.17 -11.64
N ILE A 231 3.54 22.49 -11.64
CA ILE A 231 4.32 22.82 -10.44
C ILE A 231 3.82 24.13 -9.82
N ASP A 232 3.63 25.19 -10.62
CA ASP A 232 3.13 26.48 -10.15
C ASP A 232 1.72 26.35 -9.56
N GLU A 233 0.86 25.52 -10.18
CA GLU A 233 -0.47 25.24 -9.62
C GLU A 233 -0.37 24.52 -8.27
N HIS A 234 0.51 23.51 -8.17
CA HIS A 234 0.74 22.79 -6.93
C HIS A 234 1.25 23.72 -5.83
N GLU A 235 2.23 24.57 -6.13
CA GLU A 235 2.77 25.58 -5.20
C GLU A 235 1.66 26.49 -4.69
N ARG A 236 0.88 27.09 -5.60
CA ARG A 236 -0.21 28.01 -5.25
C ARG A 236 -1.27 27.36 -4.37
N VAL A 237 -1.68 26.12 -4.72
CA VAL A 237 -2.69 25.39 -3.94
C VAL A 237 -2.14 25.01 -2.57
N THR A 238 -0.86 24.65 -2.47
CA THR A 238 -0.19 24.33 -1.20
C THR A 238 -0.11 25.55 -0.30
N ILE A 239 0.35 26.70 -0.81
CA ILE A 239 0.39 27.97 -0.06
C ILE A 239 -1.00 28.35 0.46
N GLN A 240 -2.04 28.29 -0.39
CA GLN A 240 -3.40 28.59 0.02
C GLN A 240 -3.91 27.62 1.09
N GLY A 241 -3.58 26.34 0.97
CA GLY A 241 -3.95 25.30 1.93
C GLY A 241 -3.29 25.50 3.29
N GLU A 242 -1.99 25.78 3.30
CA GLU A 242 -1.22 26.05 4.52
C GLU A 242 -1.65 27.33 5.21
N LEU A 243 -1.83 28.43 4.48
CA LEU A 243 -2.33 29.67 5.04
C LEU A 243 -3.72 29.49 5.64
N GLY A 244 -4.62 28.77 4.93
CA GLY A 244 -5.96 28.52 5.42
C GLY A 244 -5.97 27.68 6.72
N THR A 245 -5.17 26.61 6.78
CA THR A 245 -5.06 25.75 7.97
C THR A 245 -4.32 26.45 9.10
N GLY A 246 -3.19 27.12 8.79
CA GLY A 246 -2.37 27.85 9.75
C GLY A 246 -3.13 29.00 10.43
N LEU A 247 -4.02 29.70 9.70
CA LEU A 247 -4.85 30.76 10.26
C LEU A 247 -5.72 30.24 11.40
N PHE A 248 -6.39 29.09 11.23
CA PHE A 248 -7.24 28.50 12.27
C PHE A 248 -6.43 28.02 13.46
N VAL A 249 -5.28 27.38 13.25
CA VAL A 249 -4.38 26.91 14.31
C VAL A 249 -3.84 28.08 15.12
N ASN A 250 -3.33 29.13 14.43
CA ASN A 250 -2.79 30.32 15.11
C ASN A 250 -3.89 31.11 15.83
N ALA A 251 -5.07 31.27 15.23
CA ALA A 251 -6.20 31.92 15.89
C ALA A 251 -6.62 31.16 17.16
N ALA A 252 -6.67 29.84 17.12
CA ALA A 252 -6.96 28.99 18.29
C ALA A 252 -5.91 29.18 19.39
N SER A 253 -4.62 29.22 19.05
CA SER A 253 -3.53 29.48 20.01
C SER A 253 -3.64 30.88 20.65
N VAL A 254 -3.95 31.91 19.85
CA VAL A 254 -4.17 33.27 20.40
C VAL A 254 -5.36 33.32 21.34
N ILE A 255 -6.49 32.71 20.94
CA ILE A 255 -7.69 32.65 21.80
C ILE A 255 -7.38 31.96 23.14
N MET A 256 -6.66 30.83 23.09
CA MET A 256 -6.26 30.14 24.32
C MET A 256 -5.42 31.02 25.22
N ARG A 257 -4.46 31.78 24.70
CA ARG A 257 -3.59 32.70 25.45
C ARG A 257 -4.32 33.90 26.04
N LEU A 258 -5.50 34.27 25.52
CA LEU A 258 -6.35 35.28 26.18
C LEU A 258 -6.81 34.82 27.58
N GLY A 259 -6.80 33.53 27.86
CA GLY A 259 -7.01 32.99 29.19
C GLY A 259 -6.03 33.52 30.25
N VAL A 260 -4.79 33.86 29.87
CA VAL A 260 -3.82 34.51 30.79
C VAL A 260 -4.31 35.90 31.17
N ALA A 261 -4.71 36.71 30.17
CA ALA A 261 -5.20 38.06 30.42
C ALA A 261 -6.47 38.07 31.29
N THR A 262 -7.43 37.18 31.02
CA THR A 262 -8.65 37.06 31.82
C THR A 262 -8.37 36.57 33.24
N THR A 263 -7.39 35.67 33.43
CA THR A 263 -6.96 35.23 34.76
C THR A 263 -6.34 36.39 35.56
N ILE A 264 -5.51 37.22 34.93
CA ILE A 264 -4.94 38.42 35.60
C ILE A 264 -6.05 39.40 35.97
N LEU A 265 -6.98 39.70 35.06
CA LEU A 265 -8.07 40.66 35.31
C LEU A 265 -9.01 40.17 36.42
N VAL A 266 -9.43 38.91 36.37
CA VAL A 266 -10.29 38.33 37.42
C VAL A 266 -9.54 38.22 38.73
N GLY A 267 -8.29 37.75 38.70
CA GLY A 267 -7.45 37.63 39.90
C GLY A 267 -7.16 38.96 40.56
N ALA A 268 -6.86 40.03 39.81
CA ALA A 268 -6.69 41.37 40.36
C ALA A 268 -7.96 41.88 41.08
N ASN A 269 -9.14 41.70 40.49
CA ASN A 269 -10.41 42.04 41.12
C ASN A 269 -10.67 41.22 42.40
N LEU A 270 -10.34 39.94 42.40
CA LEU A 270 -10.50 39.07 43.56
C LEU A 270 -9.53 39.42 44.70
N ILE A 271 -8.30 39.85 44.38
CA ILE A 271 -7.34 40.37 45.37
C ILE A 271 -7.84 41.69 45.96
N LEU A 272 -8.30 42.63 45.13
CA LEU A 272 -8.85 43.91 45.58
C LEU A 272 -10.09 43.74 46.48
N SER A 273 -10.88 42.70 46.25
CA SER A 273 -12.03 42.34 47.10
C SER A 273 -11.63 41.56 48.37
N GLY A 274 -10.36 41.24 48.56
CA GLY A 274 -9.88 40.44 49.68
C GLY A 274 -10.30 38.97 49.64
N SER A 275 -10.78 38.48 48.48
CA SER A 275 -11.29 37.11 48.33
C SER A 275 -10.20 36.06 48.12
N ILE A 276 -9.04 36.47 47.62
CA ILE A 276 -7.85 35.63 47.41
C ILE A 276 -6.59 36.42 47.74
N ASP A 277 -5.50 35.73 48.01
CA ASP A 277 -4.18 36.32 48.18
C ASP A 277 -3.39 36.37 46.85
N PHE A 278 -2.31 37.14 46.83
CA PHE A 278 -1.43 37.26 45.64
C PHE A 278 -0.79 35.92 45.27
N MET A 279 -0.46 35.11 46.29
CA MET A 279 0.22 33.83 46.05
C MET A 279 -0.70 32.84 45.33
N LEU A 280 -2.01 32.86 45.57
CA LEU A 280 -2.96 32.02 44.83
C LEU A 280 -3.04 32.45 43.36
N LEU A 281 -3.13 33.75 43.06
CA LEU A 281 -3.07 34.23 41.67
C LEU A 281 -1.75 33.81 40.99
N PHE A 282 -0.62 33.96 41.69
CA PHE A 282 0.69 33.56 41.19
C PHE A 282 0.75 32.07 40.88
N LEU A 283 0.19 31.20 41.75
CA LEU A 283 0.08 29.77 41.47
C LEU A 283 -0.68 29.50 40.17
N PHE A 284 -1.84 30.14 39.96
CA PHE A 284 -2.60 29.96 38.71
C PHE A 284 -1.81 30.40 37.48
N LEU A 285 -1.08 31.52 37.54
CA LEU A 285 -0.24 32.00 36.44
C LEU A 285 0.92 31.04 36.13
N LEU A 286 1.52 30.43 37.15
CA LEU A 286 2.54 29.40 36.96
C LEU A 286 1.96 28.14 36.29
N VAL A 287 0.81 27.69 36.78
CA VAL A 287 0.14 26.49 36.23
C VAL A 287 -0.31 26.69 34.77
N ILE A 288 -0.86 27.87 34.45
CA ILE A 288 -1.28 28.22 33.06
C ILE A 288 -0.16 27.98 32.05
N THR A 289 1.08 28.40 32.37
CA THR A 289 2.21 28.24 31.42
C THR A 289 2.48 26.79 31.08
N ARG A 290 2.17 25.88 32.01
CA ARG A 290 2.37 24.41 31.80
C ARG A 290 1.15 23.73 31.20
N VAL A 291 -0.06 24.20 31.52
CA VAL A 291 -1.31 23.66 30.98
C VAL A 291 -1.46 23.98 29.47
N TYR A 292 -1.05 25.17 29.05
CA TYR A 292 -1.22 25.59 27.66
C TYR A 292 -0.21 24.94 26.72
N ALA A 293 1.02 24.63 27.15
CA ALA A 293 2.05 24.04 26.29
C ALA A 293 1.61 22.73 25.59
N PRO A 294 1.01 21.73 26.29
CA PRO A 294 0.46 20.54 25.63
C PRO A 294 -0.65 20.84 24.63
N PHE A 295 -1.46 21.88 24.86
CA PHE A 295 -2.53 22.25 23.95
C PHE A 295 -2.00 22.95 22.68
N ASP A 296 -1.04 23.86 22.80
CA ASP A 296 -0.39 24.49 21.63
C ASP A 296 0.18 23.41 20.70
N GLN A 297 0.86 22.41 21.24
CA GLN A 297 1.35 21.27 20.47
C GLN A 297 0.20 20.41 19.92
N SER A 298 -0.84 20.16 20.70
CA SER A 298 -1.99 19.38 20.27
C SER A 298 -2.75 20.03 19.11
N LEU A 299 -2.83 21.36 19.04
CA LEU A 299 -3.49 22.06 17.93
C LEU A 299 -2.80 21.77 16.59
N ALA A 300 -1.46 21.74 16.56
CA ALA A 300 -0.69 21.38 15.37
C ALA A 300 -0.86 19.89 15.02
N LEU A 301 -0.76 19.01 16.03
CA LEU A 301 -0.86 17.56 15.84
C LEU A 301 -2.25 17.08 15.39
N ILE A 302 -3.32 17.77 15.79
CA ILE A 302 -4.69 17.45 15.32
C ILE A 302 -4.83 17.74 13.81
N ALA A 303 -4.23 18.81 13.31
CA ALA A 303 -4.25 19.10 11.87
C ALA A 303 -3.56 17.98 11.08
N GLU A 304 -2.41 17.51 11.55
CA GLU A 304 -1.69 16.37 10.96
C GLU A 304 -2.52 15.08 11.04
N MET A 305 -3.18 14.82 12.14
CA MET A 305 -4.07 13.67 12.32
C MET A 305 -5.22 13.64 11.30
N PHE A 306 -5.76 14.81 10.91
CA PHE A 306 -6.80 14.88 9.88
C PHE A 306 -6.27 14.47 8.50
N VAL A 307 -5.05 14.85 8.17
CA VAL A 307 -4.39 14.47 6.92
C VAL A 307 -4.07 12.97 6.90
N SER A 308 -3.57 12.44 8.00
CA SER A 308 -3.19 11.02 8.13
C SER A 308 -4.38 10.05 8.13
N GLN A 309 -5.61 10.56 8.35
CA GLN A 309 -6.81 9.72 8.29
C GLN A 309 -6.99 9.07 6.92
N VAL A 310 -6.63 9.77 5.83
CA VAL A 310 -6.69 9.22 4.46
C VAL A 310 -5.74 8.03 4.32
N SER A 311 -4.55 8.10 4.93
CA SER A 311 -3.59 6.98 4.93
C SER A 311 -4.14 5.76 5.67
N ALA A 312 -4.78 5.96 6.82
CA ALA A 312 -5.43 4.88 7.56
C ALA A 312 -6.59 4.24 6.77
N ASP A 313 -7.40 5.07 6.09
CA ASP A 313 -8.54 4.58 5.28
C ASP A 313 -8.04 3.72 4.10
N ARG A 314 -6.94 4.10 3.43
CA ARG A 314 -6.33 3.29 2.36
C ARG A 314 -5.77 1.96 2.86
N MET A 315 -5.11 1.96 4.02
CA MET A 315 -4.65 0.72 4.65
C MET A 315 -5.81 -0.20 5.01
N ASN A 316 -6.89 0.36 5.58
CA ASN A 316 -8.09 -0.38 5.93
C ASN A 316 -8.79 -0.94 4.68
N GLU A 317 -8.79 -0.24 3.56
CA GLU A 317 -9.35 -0.73 2.30
C GLU A 317 -8.68 -2.03 1.85
N ILE A 318 -7.34 -2.14 1.98
CA ILE A 318 -6.61 -3.38 1.69
C ILE A 318 -7.05 -4.50 2.65
N TYR A 319 -7.20 -4.21 3.95
CA TYR A 319 -7.66 -5.19 4.93
C TYR A 319 -9.12 -5.62 4.72
N ASP A 320 -9.98 -4.72 4.29
CA ASP A 320 -11.41 -4.98 4.06
C ASP A 320 -11.68 -5.71 2.73
N THR A 321 -10.73 -5.68 1.77
CA THR A 321 -10.87 -6.36 0.48
C THR A 321 -10.92 -7.88 0.71
N PRO A 322 -11.94 -8.59 0.18
CA PRO A 322 -12.03 -10.03 0.31
C PRO A 322 -10.80 -10.75 -0.26
N THR A 323 -10.30 -11.75 0.46
CA THR A 323 -9.22 -12.62 0.00
C THR A 323 -9.75 -13.71 -0.93
N ALA A 324 -8.91 -14.14 -1.87
CA ALA A 324 -9.18 -15.32 -2.68
C ALA A 324 -8.84 -16.58 -1.84
N GLU A 325 -9.76 -17.00 -1.01
CA GLU A 325 -9.61 -18.21 -0.19
C GLU A 325 -10.27 -19.41 -0.86
N GLY A 326 -9.85 -20.62 -0.47
CA GLY A 326 -10.38 -21.87 -0.97
C GLY A 326 -9.82 -23.06 -0.20
N ALA A 327 -10.16 -24.26 -0.63
CA ALA A 327 -9.64 -25.49 -0.04
C ALA A 327 -8.12 -25.61 -0.27
N GLU A 328 -7.39 -25.96 0.79
CA GLU A 328 -5.93 -26.18 0.75
C GLU A 328 -5.56 -27.54 0.12
N LYS A 329 -6.54 -28.34 -0.31
CA LYS A 329 -6.34 -29.61 -1.02
C LYS A 329 -7.03 -29.56 -2.37
N PHE A 330 -6.29 -29.98 -3.38
CA PHE A 330 -6.76 -30.13 -4.76
C PHE A 330 -6.45 -31.55 -5.21
N GLU A 331 -7.48 -32.37 -5.44
CA GLU A 331 -7.36 -33.77 -5.83
C GLU A 331 -8.21 -34.01 -7.11
N PRO A 332 -7.75 -33.55 -8.28
CA PRO A 332 -8.50 -33.70 -9.51
C PRO A 332 -8.44 -35.14 -10.02
N LYS A 333 -9.50 -35.57 -10.72
CA LYS A 333 -9.54 -36.85 -11.46
C LYS A 333 -9.14 -36.59 -12.91
N GLY A 334 -7.85 -36.53 -13.18
CA GLY A 334 -7.32 -36.07 -14.46
C GLY A 334 -7.15 -34.56 -14.51
N HIS A 335 -6.83 -34.01 -15.71
CA HIS A 335 -6.50 -32.59 -15.88
C HIS A 335 -7.26 -31.93 -17.05
N ASP A 336 -8.44 -32.47 -17.39
CA ASP A 336 -9.36 -31.81 -18.32
C ASP A 336 -9.78 -30.44 -17.79
N ILE A 337 -9.79 -29.43 -18.63
CA ILE A 337 -10.32 -28.10 -18.31
C ILE A 337 -11.69 -27.96 -18.98
N VAL A 338 -12.74 -27.82 -18.19
CA VAL A 338 -14.12 -27.73 -18.65
C VAL A 338 -14.71 -26.37 -18.31
N PHE A 339 -15.14 -25.62 -19.31
CA PHE A 339 -15.92 -24.38 -19.19
C PHE A 339 -17.39 -24.73 -19.37
N GLU A 340 -18.23 -24.37 -18.40
CA GLU A 340 -19.69 -24.60 -18.41
C GLU A 340 -20.43 -23.26 -18.25
N HIS A 341 -20.99 -22.74 -19.33
CA HIS A 341 -21.78 -21.50 -19.35
C HIS A 341 -21.08 -20.29 -18.71
N VAL A 342 -19.77 -20.12 -18.99
CA VAL A 342 -18.95 -19.11 -18.35
C VAL A 342 -19.23 -17.72 -18.90
N GLY A 343 -19.60 -16.80 -18.01
CA GLY A 343 -19.69 -15.37 -18.25
C GLY A 343 -18.67 -14.60 -17.40
N PHE A 344 -18.11 -13.53 -17.96
CA PHE A 344 -17.10 -12.73 -17.25
C PHE A 344 -17.12 -11.26 -17.69
N SER A 345 -16.93 -10.37 -16.71
CA SER A 345 -16.80 -8.91 -16.89
C SER A 345 -15.57 -8.38 -16.17
N TYR A 346 -14.80 -7.49 -16.84
CA TYR A 346 -13.73 -6.71 -16.21
C TYR A 346 -14.31 -5.51 -15.53
N ASP A 347 -15.12 -5.16 -14.91
CA ASP A 347 -15.92 -4.10 -14.33
C ASP A 347 -17.35 -4.16 -14.89
N GLU A 348 -17.83 -3.09 -15.55
CA GLU A 348 -19.16 -3.05 -16.14
C GLU A 348 -19.25 -3.68 -17.54
N LYS A 349 -18.10 -3.88 -18.20
CA LYS A 349 -18.05 -4.42 -19.57
C LYS A 349 -17.94 -5.94 -19.55
N GLU A 350 -19.00 -6.60 -19.98
CA GLU A 350 -19.02 -8.05 -20.19
C GLU A 350 -18.13 -8.43 -21.41
N VAL A 351 -17.25 -9.41 -21.22
CA VAL A 351 -16.24 -9.84 -22.19
C VAL A 351 -16.51 -11.27 -22.66
N LEU A 352 -17.00 -12.13 -21.78
CA LEU A 352 -17.40 -13.50 -22.12
C LEU A 352 -18.89 -13.69 -21.85
N HIS A 353 -19.57 -14.28 -22.85
CA HIS A 353 -21.00 -14.49 -22.87
C HIS A 353 -21.30 -15.96 -23.10
N ASP A 354 -21.58 -16.73 -22.04
CA ASP A 354 -21.99 -18.13 -22.14
C ASP A 354 -20.99 -19.04 -22.86
N VAL A 355 -19.70 -18.95 -22.46
CA VAL A 355 -18.62 -19.74 -23.05
C VAL A 355 -18.62 -21.15 -22.48
N SER A 356 -18.74 -22.16 -23.35
CA SER A 356 -18.68 -23.58 -22.98
C SER A 356 -17.76 -24.31 -23.93
N PHE A 357 -16.74 -25.00 -23.42
CA PHE A 357 -15.85 -25.89 -24.17
C PHE A 357 -15.06 -26.79 -23.22
N THR A 358 -14.40 -27.81 -23.76
CA THR A 358 -13.51 -28.70 -23.00
C THR A 358 -12.14 -28.78 -23.66
N ALA A 359 -11.08 -28.54 -22.89
CA ALA A 359 -9.70 -28.87 -23.24
C ALA A 359 -9.35 -30.19 -22.52
N LYS A 360 -9.13 -31.25 -23.31
CA LYS A 360 -8.93 -32.61 -22.77
C LYS A 360 -7.49 -32.82 -22.33
N GLU A 361 -7.32 -33.70 -21.34
CA GLU A 361 -6.03 -34.15 -20.88
C GLU A 361 -5.21 -34.77 -22.01
N GLY A 362 -3.92 -34.38 -22.08
CA GLY A 362 -2.99 -34.86 -23.12
C GLY A 362 -3.19 -34.27 -24.50
N GLU A 363 -4.16 -33.36 -24.73
CA GLU A 363 -4.43 -32.68 -25.99
C GLU A 363 -3.98 -31.21 -25.97
N VAL A 364 -3.63 -30.70 -27.14
CA VAL A 364 -3.38 -29.27 -27.38
C VAL A 364 -4.65 -28.61 -27.89
N THR A 365 -5.28 -27.79 -27.07
CA THR A 365 -6.46 -26.98 -27.42
C THR A 365 -6.04 -25.55 -27.75
N ALA A 366 -6.28 -25.09 -28.99
CA ALA A 366 -5.94 -23.76 -29.44
C ALA A 366 -7.15 -22.81 -29.37
N LEU A 367 -6.99 -21.67 -28.70
CA LEU A 367 -7.94 -20.56 -28.71
C LEU A 367 -7.56 -19.61 -29.85
N VAL A 368 -8.44 -19.44 -30.83
CA VAL A 368 -8.27 -18.54 -31.97
C VAL A 368 -9.45 -17.57 -32.07
N GLY A 369 -9.29 -16.47 -32.78
CA GLY A 369 -10.34 -15.47 -32.97
C GLY A 369 -9.79 -14.07 -33.18
N PRO A 370 -10.62 -13.09 -33.51
CA PRO A 370 -10.24 -11.69 -33.66
C PRO A 370 -9.66 -11.10 -32.36
N SER A 371 -8.95 -9.98 -32.49
CA SER A 371 -8.49 -9.25 -31.31
C SER A 371 -9.69 -8.81 -30.45
N GLY A 372 -9.60 -8.96 -29.13
CA GLY A 372 -10.68 -8.63 -28.21
C GLY A 372 -11.80 -9.69 -28.09
N SER A 373 -11.70 -10.86 -28.75
CA SER A 373 -12.73 -11.93 -28.67
C SER A 373 -12.77 -12.70 -27.32
N GLY A 374 -11.85 -12.44 -26.39
CA GLY A 374 -11.85 -13.07 -25.05
C GLY A 374 -10.84 -14.21 -24.85
N LYS A 375 -9.94 -14.49 -25.81
CA LYS A 375 -8.94 -15.61 -25.74
C LYS A 375 -8.07 -15.55 -24.48
N SER A 376 -7.39 -14.43 -24.26
CA SER A 376 -6.51 -14.24 -23.08
C SER A 376 -7.31 -14.23 -21.78
N THR A 377 -8.57 -13.79 -21.85
CA THR A 377 -9.50 -13.87 -20.71
C THR A 377 -9.81 -15.32 -20.35
N CYS A 378 -10.14 -16.17 -21.33
CA CYS A 378 -10.36 -17.61 -21.09
C CYS A 378 -9.15 -18.29 -20.44
N ALA A 379 -7.92 -18.04 -20.95
CA ALA A 379 -6.71 -18.61 -20.35
C ALA A 379 -6.49 -18.13 -18.91
N ARG A 380 -6.70 -16.86 -18.63
CA ARG A 380 -6.59 -16.29 -17.28
C ARG A 380 -7.63 -16.87 -16.31
N LEU A 381 -8.86 -17.08 -16.78
CA LEU A 381 -9.92 -17.68 -15.99
C LEU A 381 -9.68 -19.18 -15.73
N ALA A 382 -9.12 -19.92 -16.71
CA ALA A 382 -8.73 -21.32 -16.54
C ALA A 382 -7.75 -21.52 -15.37
N ALA A 383 -6.87 -20.54 -15.14
CA ALA A 383 -5.90 -20.54 -14.04
C ALA A 383 -6.42 -19.82 -12.76
N ARG A 384 -7.68 -19.42 -12.73
CA ARG A 384 -8.26 -18.62 -11.64
C ARG A 384 -7.43 -17.37 -11.29
N LEU A 385 -6.80 -16.74 -12.29
CA LEU A 385 -6.17 -15.43 -12.12
C LEU A 385 -7.23 -14.33 -11.92
N TRP A 386 -8.47 -14.61 -12.34
CA TRP A 386 -9.68 -13.83 -12.13
C TRP A 386 -10.83 -14.79 -11.80
N ASP A 387 -11.76 -14.35 -10.96
CA ASP A 387 -12.97 -15.13 -10.69
C ASP A 387 -14.04 -14.84 -11.73
N ILE A 388 -14.78 -15.87 -12.13
CA ILE A 388 -15.87 -15.77 -13.10
C ILE A 388 -17.09 -15.03 -12.52
N SER A 389 -17.90 -14.42 -13.40
CA SER A 389 -19.15 -13.76 -12.99
C SER A 389 -20.35 -14.75 -13.01
N LYS A 390 -20.34 -15.73 -13.92
CA LYS A 390 -21.40 -16.73 -14.09
C LYS A 390 -20.80 -18.04 -14.60
N GLY A 391 -21.51 -19.14 -14.41
CA GLY A 391 -21.09 -20.46 -14.87
C GLY A 391 -20.15 -21.18 -13.91
N VAL A 392 -19.42 -22.18 -14.41
CA VAL A 392 -18.44 -22.95 -13.62
C VAL A 392 -17.25 -23.31 -14.52
N ILE A 393 -16.04 -23.29 -13.94
CA ILE A 393 -14.84 -23.86 -14.58
C ILE A 393 -14.38 -25.02 -13.71
N ARG A 394 -14.18 -26.20 -14.31
CA ARG A 394 -13.72 -27.40 -13.62
C ARG A 394 -12.37 -27.85 -14.16
N VAL A 395 -11.53 -28.37 -13.28
CA VAL A 395 -10.30 -29.07 -13.64
C VAL A 395 -10.34 -30.46 -13.01
N GLY A 396 -10.26 -31.49 -13.87
CA GLY A 396 -10.41 -32.87 -13.42
C GLY A 396 -11.70 -33.13 -12.63
N GLY A 397 -12.80 -32.44 -13.02
CA GLY A 397 -14.11 -32.53 -12.38
C GLY A 397 -14.30 -31.66 -11.12
N VAL A 398 -13.24 -31.01 -10.63
CA VAL A 398 -13.29 -30.13 -9.44
C VAL A 398 -13.55 -28.69 -9.86
N ASP A 399 -14.52 -28.01 -9.22
CA ASP A 399 -14.77 -26.58 -9.42
C ASP A 399 -13.61 -25.74 -8.85
N ILE A 400 -12.89 -25.05 -9.73
CA ILE A 400 -11.70 -24.29 -9.34
C ILE A 400 -12.00 -23.07 -8.44
N SER A 401 -13.25 -22.59 -8.43
CA SER A 401 -13.66 -21.49 -7.55
C SER A 401 -13.58 -21.85 -6.06
N THR A 402 -13.63 -23.14 -5.75
CA THR A 402 -13.58 -23.66 -4.38
C THR A 402 -12.17 -23.95 -3.86
N ILE A 403 -11.15 -23.88 -4.72
CA ILE A 403 -9.76 -24.24 -4.40
C ILE A 403 -8.93 -22.97 -4.19
N ASP A 404 -8.05 -22.98 -3.17
CA ASP A 404 -7.09 -21.88 -3.00
C ASP A 404 -6.25 -21.66 -4.28
N PRO A 405 -6.14 -20.43 -4.80
CA PRO A 405 -5.43 -20.16 -6.05
C PRO A 405 -3.97 -20.63 -6.03
N GLU A 406 -3.26 -20.53 -4.90
CA GLU A 406 -1.86 -20.98 -4.79
C GLU A 406 -1.76 -22.52 -4.88
N VAL A 407 -2.78 -23.22 -4.37
CA VAL A 407 -2.86 -24.68 -4.47
C VAL A 407 -3.18 -25.11 -5.90
N LEU A 408 -4.18 -24.46 -6.52
CA LEU A 408 -4.55 -24.72 -7.91
C LEU A 408 -3.37 -24.48 -8.87
N LEU A 409 -2.67 -23.36 -8.69
CA LEU A 409 -1.55 -22.97 -9.56
C LEU A 409 -0.33 -23.88 -9.48
N ARG A 410 -0.25 -24.81 -8.53
CA ARG A 410 0.80 -25.84 -8.51
C ARG A 410 0.73 -26.74 -9.72
N ASP A 411 -0.47 -27.01 -10.23
CA ASP A 411 -0.71 -27.89 -11.39
C ASP A 411 -0.66 -27.15 -12.72
N TYR A 412 -0.30 -25.86 -12.73
CA TYR A 412 -0.20 -25.04 -13.93
C TYR A 412 1.22 -24.57 -14.20
N SER A 413 1.73 -24.78 -15.41
CA SER A 413 2.87 -24.07 -15.97
C SER A 413 2.37 -23.00 -16.94
N MET A 414 2.89 -21.77 -16.84
CA MET A 414 2.46 -20.65 -17.67
C MET A 414 3.65 -20.05 -18.40
N VAL A 415 3.47 -19.81 -19.69
CA VAL A 415 4.40 -19.06 -20.52
C VAL A 415 3.64 -17.89 -21.12
N PHE A 416 3.90 -16.69 -20.62
CA PHE A 416 3.24 -15.46 -21.05
C PHE A 416 3.97 -14.82 -22.24
N GLN A 417 3.24 -13.98 -22.98
CA GLN A 417 3.79 -13.17 -24.07
C GLN A 417 4.85 -12.20 -23.53
N ASP A 418 4.50 -11.46 -22.47
CA ASP A 418 5.41 -10.56 -21.77
C ASP A 418 6.10 -11.31 -20.63
N VAL A 419 7.37 -11.64 -20.85
CA VAL A 419 8.18 -12.37 -19.88
C VAL A 419 8.67 -11.41 -18.79
N VAL A 420 8.28 -11.67 -17.55
CA VAL A 420 8.79 -10.97 -16.37
C VAL A 420 9.95 -11.74 -15.76
N LEU A 421 11.10 -11.07 -15.62
CA LEU A 421 12.28 -11.59 -14.95
C LEU A 421 12.62 -10.73 -13.73
N PHE A 422 13.16 -11.38 -12.70
CA PHE A 422 13.58 -10.69 -11.49
C PHE A 422 15.02 -10.20 -11.61
N ASP A 423 15.36 -9.12 -10.90
CA ASP A 423 16.72 -8.62 -10.82
C ASP A 423 17.60 -9.57 -9.98
N ASP A 424 17.99 -10.65 -10.64
CA ASP A 424 18.79 -11.74 -10.05
C ASP A 424 19.61 -12.42 -11.18
N THR A 425 20.24 -13.53 -10.88
CA THR A 425 21.02 -14.31 -11.87
C THR A 425 20.12 -15.10 -12.79
N VAL A 426 20.65 -15.60 -13.92
CA VAL A 426 19.95 -16.56 -14.81
C VAL A 426 19.51 -17.79 -14.02
N MET A 427 20.41 -18.33 -13.16
CA MET A 427 20.18 -19.51 -12.33
C MET A 427 18.93 -19.33 -11.45
N GLU A 428 18.90 -18.27 -10.68
CA GLU A 428 17.80 -18.01 -9.74
C GLU A 428 16.49 -17.69 -10.46
N ASN A 429 16.56 -17.01 -11.59
CA ASN A 429 15.38 -16.79 -12.42
C ASN A 429 14.77 -18.09 -12.95
N ILE A 430 15.55 -19.08 -13.30
CA ILE A 430 15.02 -20.40 -13.72
C ILE A 430 14.53 -21.19 -12.48
N ARG A 431 15.27 -21.13 -11.35
CA ARG A 431 14.93 -21.82 -10.09
C ARG A 431 13.55 -21.46 -9.54
N LEU A 432 12.99 -20.30 -9.90
CA LEU A 432 11.61 -19.94 -9.57
C LEU A 432 10.56 -20.96 -10.05
N GLY A 433 10.88 -21.76 -11.05
CA GLY A 433 9.97 -22.82 -11.54
C GLY A 433 9.70 -23.89 -10.48
N LYS A 434 10.67 -24.21 -9.60
CA LYS A 434 10.51 -25.24 -8.57
C LYS A 434 11.27 -24.86 -7.30
N ARG A 435 10.55 -24.65 -6.22
CA ARG A 435 11.13 -24.33 -4.91
C ARG A 435 12.08 -25.45 -4.44
N GLY A 436 13.32 -25.08 -4.13
CA GLY A 436 14.33 -26.04 -3.65
C GLY A 436 14.98 -26.90 -4.76
N ALA A 437 14.80 -26.54 -6.04
CA ALA A 437 15.48 -27.23 -7.15
C ALA A 437 17.01 -27.15 -7.00
N THR A 438 17.69 -28.25 -7.28
CA THR A 438 19.16 -28.28 -7.32
C THR A 438 19.71 -27.57 -8.54
N ASP A 439 21.00 -27.22 -8.51
CA ASP A 439 21.66 -26.60 -9.67
C ASP A 439 21.63 -27.50 -10.90
N GLU A 440 21.73 -28.83 -10.70
CA GLU A 440 21.64 -29.81 -11.77
C GLU A 440 20.26 -29.84 -12.41
N GLU A 441 19.18 -29.80 -11.62
CA GLU A 441 17.80 -29.72 -12.13
C GLU A 441 17.58 -28.44 -12.94
N VAL A 442 18.07 -27.30 -12.43
CA VAL A 442 17.97 -26.01 -13.11
C VAL A 442 18.73 -26.02 -14.44
N ARG A 443 19.96 -26.57 -14.47
CA ARG A 443 20.76 -26.70 -15.70
C ARG A 443 20.13 -27.65 -16.69
N ALA A 444 19.54 -28.75 -16.24
CA ALA A 444 18.83 -29.70 -17.11
C ALA A 444 17.61 -29.03 -17.79
N ALA A 445 16.81 -28.28 -17.02
CA ALA A 445 15.67 -27.52 -17.57
C ALA A 445 16.14 -26.41 -18.53
N ALA A 446 17.21 -25.69 -18.18
CA ALA A 446 17.81 -24.67 -19.03
C ALA A 446 18.31 -25.25 -20.36
N LYS A 447 18.98 -26.39 -20.32
CA LYS A 447 19.43 -27.11 -21.53
C LYS A 447 18.24 -27.54 -22.39
N ALA A 448 17.19 -28.10 -21.78
CA ALA A 448 15.96 -28.47 -22.48
C ALA A 448 15.26 -27.25 -23.11
N ALA A 449 15.39 -26.07 -22.53
CA ALA A 449 14.90 -24.80 -23.07
C ALA A 449 15.85 -24.12 -24.06
N ASN A 450 16.97 -24.74 -24.43
CA ASN A 450 18.02 -24.19 -25.29
C ASN A 450 18.66 -22.89 -24.71
N CYS A 451 18.77 -22.77 -23.36
CA CYS A 451 19.40 -21.62 -22.72
C CYS A 451 20.93 -21.69 -22.74
N ASP A 452 21.52 -22.90 -22.70
CA ASP A 452 22.98 -23.11 -22.60
C ASP A 452 23.79 -22.28 -23.59
N GLU A 453 23.30 -22.19 -24.82
CA GLU A 453 24.00 -21.50 -25.92
C GLU A 453 24.26 -20.02 -25.60
N PHE A 454 23.26 -19.27 -25.10
CA PHE A 454 23.49 -17.88 -24.78
C PHE A 454 24.11 -17.71 -23.39
N VAL A 455 23.79 -18.60 -22.44
CA VAL A 455 24.34 -18.55 -21.08
C VAL A 455 25.87 -18.71 -21.08
N HIS A 456 26.43 -19.57 -21.89
CA HIS A 456 27.88 -19.73 -22.03
C HIS A 456 28.59 -18.47 -22.58
N ARG A 457 27.87 -17.60 -23.27
CA ARG A 457 28.40 -16.30 -23.75
C ARG A 457 28.37 -15.19 -22.70
N LEU A 458 27.64 -15.40 -21.60
CA LEU A 458 27.56 -14.42 -20.54
C LEU A 458 28.80 -14.44 -19.65
N PRO A 459 29.24 -13.30 -19.07
CA PRO A 459 30.51 -13.17 -18.33
C PRO A 459 30.68 -14.16 -17.18
N GLN A 460 29.60 -14.53 -16.49
CA GLN A 460 29.58 -15.45 -15.34
C GLN A 460 28.67 -16.66 -15.58
N GLY A 461 28.32 -16.96 -16.84
CA GLY A 461 27.41 -18.04 -17.19
C GLY A 461 26.08 -17.93 -16.46
N TYR A 462 25.64 -19.00 -15.82
CA TYR A 462 24.40 -19.05 -15.06
C TYR A 462 24.33 -18.07 -13.88
N ASN A 463 25.48 -17.64 -13.32
CA ASN A 463 25.54 -16.70 -12.20
C ASN A 463 25.56 -15.22 -12.65
N THR A 464 25.36 -14.95 -13.94
CA THR A 464 25.34 -13.59 -14.47
C THR A 464 24.07 -12.86 -14.00
N PRO A 465 24.17 -11.69 -13.33
CA PRO A 465 23.04 -10.84 -13.01
C PRO A 465 22.44 -10.24 -14.28
N ILE A 466 21.16 -10.45 -14.52
CA ILE A 466 20.48 -10.04 -15.75
C ILE A 466 19.83 -8.65 -15.70
N GLY A 467 19.84 -8.03 -14.52
CA GLY A 467 19.24 -6.71 -14.28
C GLY A 467 17.72 -6.72 -14.22
N GLU A 468 17.16 -5.57 -13.92
CA GLU A 468 15.71 -5.39 -13.79
C GLU A 468 14.99 -5.85 -15.07
N ASN A 469 14.01 -6.74 -14.90
CA ASN A 469 13.25 -7.37 -15.99
C ASN A 469 14.09 -7.97 -17.12
N GLY A 470 15.33 -8.41 -16.81
CA GLY A 470 16.22 -9.00 -17.79
C GLY A 470 16.70 -8.02 -18.87
N ALA A 471 16.91 -6.74 -18.51
CA ALA A 471 17.28 -5.66 -19.43
C ALA A 471 18.55 -5.95 -20.24
N LYS A 472 19.42 -6.86 -19.77
CA LYS A 472 20.65 -7.27 -20.45
C LYS A 472 20.46 -8.42 -21.46
N LEU A 473 19.23 -8.94 -21.60
CA LEU A 473 18.91 -10.08 -22.45
C LEU A 473 18.01 -9.67 -23.62
N SER A 474 18.16 -10.36 -24.74
CA SER A 474 17.24 -10.27 -25.87
C SER A 474 15.85 -10.85 -25.54
N GLY A 475 14.83 -10.50 -26.33
CA GLY A 475 13.49 -11.05 -26.15
C GLY A 475 13.45 -12.58 -26.20
N GLY A 476 14.19 -13.19 -27.13
CA GLY A 476 14.28 -14.65 -27.27
C GLY A 476 14.99 -15.33 -26.10
N GLU A 477 16.01 -14.71 -25.52
CA GLU A 477 16.69 -15.23 -24.32
C GLU A 477 15.78 -15.18 -23.10
N ARG A 478 15.04 -14.07 -22.89
CA ARG A 478 14.03 -13.98 -21.83
C ARG A 478 12.95 -15.04 -21.98
N GLN A 479 12.46 -15.25 -23.21
CA GLN A 479 11.44 -16.28 -23.49
C GLN A 479 11.94 -17.69 -23.16
N ARG A 480 13.20 -18.03 -23.52
CA ARG A 480 13.78 -19.33 -23.17
C ARG A 480 13.92 -19.54 -21.66
N ILE A 481 14.24 -18.50 -20.90
CA ILE A 481 14.22 -18.57 -19.42
C ILE A 481 12.81 -18.86 -18.90
N SER A 482 11.78 -18.23 -19.45
CA SER A 482 10.37 -18.49 -19.08
C SER A 482 9.97 -19.94 -19.39
N ILE A 483 10.38 -20.49 -20.54
CA ILE A 483 10.15 -21.89 -20.89
C ILE A 483 10.94 -22.82 -19.96
N ALA A 484 12.19 -22.48 -19.60
CA ALA A 484 12.98 -23.24 -18.63
C ALA A 484 12.30 -23.32 -17.26
N ARG A 485 11.68 -22.22 -16.78
CA ARG A 485 10.83 -22.20 -15.58
C ARG A 485 9.68 -23.20 -15.67
N ALA A 486 8.98 -23.20 -16.82
CA ALA A 486 7.84 -24.08 -17.04
C ALA A 486 8.26 -25.56 -17.11
N LEU A 487 9.39 -25.86 -17.77
CA LEU A 487 9.99 -27.20 -17.83
C LEU A 487 10.44 -27.69 -16.43
N LEU A 488 11.08 -26.81 -15.65
CA LEU A 488 11.52 -27.15 -14.29
C LEU A 488 10.34 -27.41 -13.35
N LYS A 489 9.25 -26.70 -13.53
CA LYS A 489 8.02 -26.88 -12.76
C LYS A 489 7.32 -28.20 -13.09
N ASP A 490 7.35 -28.62 -14.36
CA ASP A 490 6.80 -29.85 -14.89
C ASP A 490 5.33 -30.13 -14.51
N ALA A 491 4.52 -29.07 -14.50
CA ALA A 491 3.10 -29.16 -14.15
C ALA A 491 2.29 -29.90 -15.25
N PRO A 492 1.18 -30.58 -14.89
CA PRO A 492 0.36 -31.34 -15.85
C PRO A 492 -0.44 -30.46 -16.82
N ILE A 493 -0.70 -29.20 -16.48
CA ILE A 493 -1.43 -28.25 -17.32
C ILE A 493 -0.47 -27.15 -17.78
N VAL A 494 -0.50 -26.81 -19.06
CA VAL A 494 0.33 -25.75 -19.65
C VAL A 494 -0.56 -24.70 -20.31
N LEU A 495 -0.42 -23.46 -19.88
CA LEU A 495 -1.04 -22.29 -20.54
C LEU A 495 0.03 -21.53 -21.33
N LEU A 496 -0.21 -21.35 -22.62
CA LEU A 496 0.67 -20.60 -23.51
C LEU A 496 -0.05 -19.37 -24.07
N ASP A 497 0.51 -18.18 -23.83
CA ASP A 497 0.04 -16.95 -24.44
C ASP A 497 1.11 -16.42 -25.40
N GLU A 498 0.90 -16.65 -26.70
CA GLU A 498 1.71 -16.16 -27.84
C GLU A 498 3.24 -16.13 -27.64
N ALA A 499 3.82 -17.24 -27.23
CA ALA A 499 5.23 -17.34 -26.80
C ALA A 499 6.29 -17.02 -27.91
N THR A 500 5.91 -16.66 -29.14
CA THR A 500 6.85 -16.46 -30.28
C THR A 500 6.62 -15.17 -31.08
N ALA A 501 5.74 -14.26 -30.67
CA ALA A 501 5.27 -13.15 -31.52
C ALA A 501 6.35 -12.13 -31.93
N SER A 502 7.37 -11.93 -31.12
CA SER A 502 8.40 -10.88 -31.31
C SER A 502 9.80 -11.43 -31.61
N LEU A 503 9.92 -12.70 -32.05
CA LEU A 503 11.21 -13.34 -32.22
C LEU A 503 11.66 -13.35 -33.70
N ASP A 504 12.96 -13.23 -33.94
CA ASP A 504 13.60 -13.51 -35.20
C ASP A 504 13.55 -15.01 -35.53
N VAL A 505 13.69 -15.37 -36.80
CA VAL A 505 13.47 -16.74 -37.31
C VAL A 505 14.34 -17.79 -36.60
N GLU A 506 15.58 -17.44 -36.26
CA GLU A 506 16.52 -18.36 -35.59
C GLU A 506 16.09 -18.64 -34.16
N ASN A 507 15.75 -17.59 -33.37
CA ASN A 507 15.23 -17.73 -32.03
C ASN A 507 13.85 -18.40 -32.01
N GLU A 508 12.99 -18.13 -33.00
CA GLU A 508 11.69 -18.79 -33.14
C GLU A 508 11.84 -20.31 -33.22
N THR A 509 12.74 -20.80 -34.04
CA THR A 509 12.99 -22.26 -34.21
C THR A 509 13.46 -22.89 -32.89
N ARG A 510 14.35 -22.22 -32.15
CA ARG A 510 14.85 -22.70 -30.86
C ARG A 510 13.76 -22.72 -29.77
N VAL A 511 12.94 -21.68 -29.74
CA VAL A 511 11.81 -21.58 -28.81
C VAL A 511 10.76 -22.65 -29.13
N GLN A 512 10.43 -22.87 -30.40
CA GLN A 512 9.50 -23.93 -30.81
C GLN A 512 9.99 -25.32 -30.39
N GLY A 513 11.30 -25.61 -30.57
CA GLY A 513 11.89 -26.87 -30.12
C GLY A 513 11.83 -27.06 -28.59
N ALA A 514 11.95 -25.98 -27.81
CA ALA A 514 11.79 -26.01 -26.35
C ALA A 514 10.32 -26.19 -25.95
N LEU A 515 9.39 -25.49 -26.60
CA LEU A 515 7.95 -25.65 -26.41
C LEU A 515 7.49 -27.07 -26.72
N SER A 516 7.92 -27.66 -27.84
CA SER A 516 7.54 -29.04 -28.19
C SER A 516 7.92 -30.04 -27.09
N ARG A 517 9.04 -29.82 -26.39
CA ARG A 517 9.43 -30.66 -25.23
C ARG A 517 8.55 -30.43 -24.01
N LEU A 518 8.11 -29.18 -23.79
CA LEU A 518 7.25 -28.82 -22.66
C LEU A 518 5.85 -29.44 -22.80
N LEU A 519 5.32 -29.57 -24.00
CA LEU A 519 3.91 -29.93 -24.25
C LEU A 519 3.64 -31.44 -24.27
N VAL A 520 4.66 -32.29 -24.31
CA VAL A 520 4.48 -33.75 -24.40
C VAL A 520 3.68 -34.29 -23.23
N GLY A 521 2.52 -34.90 -23.53
CA GLY A 521 1.66 -35.56 -22.53
C GLY A 521 0.97 -34.62 -21.53
N LYS A 522 0.91 -33.33 -21.81
CA LYS A 522 0.28 -32.31 -20.97
C LYS A 522 -1.09 -31.91 -21.51
N THR A 523 -1.94 -31.38 -20.63
CA THR A 523 -3.15 -30.63 -21.02
C THR A 523 -2.72 -29.23 -21.40
N VAL A 524 -2.87 -28.87 -22.68
CA VAL A 524 -2.37 -27.59 -23.20
C VAL A 524 -3.51 -26.70 -23.65
N LEU A 525 -3.56 -25.48 -23.13
CA LEU A 525 -4.41 -24.42 -23.64
C LEU A 525 -3.52 -23.32 -24.21
N VAL A 526 -3.54 -23.12 -25.54
CA VAL A 526 -2.70 -22.14 -26.22
C VAL A 526 -3.52 -21.04 -26.87
N ILE A 527 -3.14 -19.79 -26.61
CA ILE A 527 -3.65 -18.64 -27.36
C ILE A 527 -2.79 -18.48 -28.59
N ALA A 528 -3.39 -18.72 -29.76
CA ALA A 528 -2.64 -18.78 -31.01
C ALA A 528 -2.95 -17.57 -31.90
N HIS A 529 -1.89 -16.85 -32.26
CA HIS A 529 -1.90 -15.78 -33.25
C HIS A 529 -1.19 -16.17 -34.55
N ARG A 530 -0.47 -17.31 -34.56
CA ARG A 530 0.23 -17.84 -35.73
C ARG A 530 -0.35 -19.18 -36.17
N MET A 531 -0.58 -19.33 -37.50
CA MET A 531 -1.18 -20.52 -38.07
C MET A 531 -0.42 -21.82 -37.80
N ARG A 532 0.94 -21.78 -37.78
CA ARG A 532 1.75 -22.98 -37.48
C ARG A 532 1.40 -23.61 -36.13
N THR A 533 1.11 -22.80 -35.13
CA THR A 533 0.70 -23.29 -33.80
C THR A 533 -0.70 -23.91 -33.83
N VAL A 534 -1.59 -23.35 -34.66
CA VAL A 534 -2.97 -23.80 -34.81
C VAL A 534 -3.08 -25.09 -35.63
N GLU A 535 -2.28 -25.23 -36.68
CA GLU A 535 -2.28 -26.42 -37.55
C GLU A 535 -1.82 -27.71 -36.83
N ALA A 536 -1.02 -27.56 -35.78
CA ALA A 536 -0.54 -28.66 -34.94
C ALA A 536 -1.42 -28.97 -33.72
N ALA A 537 -2.51 -28.23 -33.50
CA ALA A 537 -3.41 -28.44 -32.38
C ALA A 537 -4.36 -29.62 -32.65
N ASP A 538 -4.68 -30.38 -31.58
CA ASP A 538 -5.66 -31.46 -31.63
C ASP A 538 -7.09 -30.89 -31.73
N LYS A 539 -7.32 -29.74 -31.10
CA LYS A 539 -8.62 -29.09 -31.06
C LYS A 539 -8.48 -27.56 -31.16
N ILE A 540 -9.40 -26.94 -31.87
CA ILE A 540 -9.51 -25.50 -32.03
C ILE A 540 -10.85 -25.01 -31.46
N ILE A 541 -10.79 -23.95 -30.66
CA ILE A 541 -11.94 -23.18 -30.21
C ILE A 541 -11.87 -21.79 -30.83
N VAL A 542 -12.81 -21.47 -31.70
CA VAL A 542 -12.91 -20.15 -32.33
C VAL A 542 -13.80 -19.25 -31.48
N LEU A 543 -13.23 -18.19 -30.90
CA LEU A 543 -13.95 -17.20 -30.13
C LEU A 543 -14.27 -15.98 -31.00
N ALA A 544 -15.52 -15.55 -30.99
CA ALA A 544 -15.99 -14.30 -31.58
C ALA A 544 -16.99 -13.62 -30.65
N ASP A 545 -16.85 -12.32 -30.46
CA ASP A 545 -17.74 -11.51 -29.61
C ASP A 545 -18.02 -12.14 -28.24
N GLY A 546 -16.99 -12.70 -27.62
CA GLY A 546 -17.08 -13.32 -26.29
C GLY A 546 -17.83 -14.65 -26.23
N ARG A 547 -18.05 -15.33 -27.37
CA ARG A 547 -18.75 -16.62 -27.48
C ARG A 547 -17.92 -17.63 -28.25
N VAL A 548 -18.17 -18.92 -28.04
CA VAL A 548 -17.64 -19.97 -28.90
C VAL A 548 -18.45 -19.96 -30.22
N ALA A 549 -17.79 -19.55 -31.30
CA ALA A 549 -18.40 -19.50 -32.63
C ALA A 549 -18.26 -20.84 -33.35
N GLU A 550 -17.08 -21.49 -33.23
CA GLU A 550 -16.80 -22.77 -33.88
C GLU A 550 -15.88 -23.60 -32.97
N GLU A 551 -16.04 -24.93 -33.06
CA GLU A 551 -15.23 -25.91 -32.34
C GLU A 551 -15.01 -27.13 -33.20
N GLY A 552 -13.80 -27.69 -33.19
CA GLY A 552 -13.45 -28.88 -33.96
C GLY A 552 -11.95 -29.05 -34.19
N THR A 553 -11.56 -30.06 -34.97
CA THR A 553 -10.19 -30.23 -35.44
C THR A 553 -9.83 -29.21 -36.52
N PRO A 554 -8.54 -28.91 -36.79
CA PRO A 554 -8.14 -28.01 -37.85
C PRO A 554 -8.73 -28.41 -39.22
N ALA A 555 -8.75 -29.71 -39.54
CA ALA A 555 -9.28 -30.22 -40.80
C ALA A 555 -10.80 -30.07 -40.94
N GLU A 556 -11.55 -30.33 -39.86
CA GLU A 556 -13.01 -30.13 -39.86
C GLU A 556 -13.38 -28.65 -40.04
N LEU A 557 -12.70 -27.73 -39.34
CA LEU A 557 -13.00 -26.31 -39.43
C LEU A 557 -12.61 -25.70 -40.76
N MET A 558 -11.53 -26.19 -41.40
CA MET A 558 -11.19 -25.79 -42.77
C MET A 558 -12.29 -26.17 -43.75
N ASN A 559 -12.89 -27.35 -43.60
CA ASN A 559 -13.97 -27.84 -44.49
C ASN A 559 -15.30 -27.12 -44.29
N LYS A 560 -15.54 -26.56 -43.09
CA LYS A 560 -16.79 -25.81 -42.77
C LYS A 560 -16.91 -24.45 -43.47
N ASN A 561 -15.81 -23.93 -44.08
CA ASN A 561 -15.78 -22.60 -44.68
C ASN A 561 -16.27 -21.46 -43.78
N GLY A 562 -16.06 -21.59 -42.49
CA GLY A 562 -16.53 -20.68 -41.47
C GLY A 562 -15.54 -19.54 -41.12
N LEU A 563 -15.60 -19.06 -39.90
CA LEU A 563 -14.73 -18.00 -39.41
C LEU A 563 -13.27 -18.42 -39.37
N TYR A 564 -12.99 -19.67 -38.93
CA TYR A 564 -11.63 -20.24 -38.95
C TYR A 564 -11.03 -20.24 -40.34
N HIS A 565 -11.72 -20.79 -41.34
CA HIS A 565 -11.27 -20.80 -42.72
C HIS A 565 -10.93 -19.40 -43.24
N ARG A 566 -11.82 -18.43 -43.02
CA ARG A 566 -11.61 -17.02 -43.38
C ARG A 566 -10.35 -16.42 -42.73
N MET A 567 -10.10 -16.71 -41.46
CA MET A 567 -8.92 -16.23 -40.76
C MET A 567 -7.63 -16.83 -41.33
N VAL A 568 -7.63 -18.13 -41.67
CA VAL A 568 -6.51 -18.81 -42.35
C VAL A 568 -6.21 -18.17 -43.69
N ASP A 569 -7.22 -17.94 -44.51
CA ASP A 569 -7.08 -17.33 -45.84
C ASP A 569 -6.53 -15.91 -45.77
N LEU A 570 -7.06 -15.07 -44.86
CA LEU A 570 -6.54 -13.71 -44.66
C LEU A 570 -5.06 -13.72 -44.24
N GLN A 571 -4.66 -14.65 -43.39
CA GLN A 571 -3.28 -14.74 -42.93
C GLN A 571 -2.33 -15.27 -44.02
N ARG A 572 -2.79 -16.20 -44.87
CA ARG A 572 -2.06 -16.64 -46.06
C ARG A 572 -1.89 -15.51 -47.07
N GLN A 573 -2.91 -14.69 -47.30
CA GLN A 573 -2.83 -13.51 -48.17
C GLN A 573 -1.83 -12.47 -47.63
N SER A 574 -1.83 -12.22 -46.32
CA SER A 574 -0.90 -11.28 -45.71
C SER A 574 0.56 -11.75 -45.75
N ALA A 575 0.80 -13.06 -45.69
CA ALA A 575 2.15 -13.64 -45.82
C ALA A 575 2.71 -13.50 -47.25
N GLY A 576 1.85 -13.35 -48.26
CA GLY A 576 2.22 -13.09 -49.66
C GLY A 576 2.45 -11.61 -50.00
N TRP A 577 2.21 -10.67 -49.06
CA TRP A 577 2.35 -9.24 -49.29
C TRP A 577 3.82 -8.86 -49.48
N ARG A 578 4.16 -8.22 -50.61
CA ARG A 578 5.49 -7.68 -50.92
C ARG A 578 5.43 -6.15 -50.93
N LEU A 579 6.41 -5.51 -50.33
CA LEU A 579 6.67 -4.08 -50.56
C LEU A 579 7.07 -3.91 -52.05
N ASN A 580 6.21 -3.27 -52.85
CA ASN A 580 6.54 -2.83 -54.20
C ASN A 580 7.29 -1.51 -54.13
#